data_0dfd53c24da90256eb2365ea66cfd86a
#
_entry.id   0dfd53c24da90256eb2365ea66cfd86a
#
_cell.length_a   1.000
_cell.length_b   1.000
_cell.length_c   1.000
_cell.angle_alpha   90.00
_cell.angle_beta   90.00
_cell.angle_gamma   90.00
#
_symmetry.space_group_name_H-M   'P 1'
#
loop_
_entity.id
_entity.type
_entity.pdbx_description
1 polymer ?
#
loop_
_entity_poly.entity_id
_entity_poly.type
_entity_poly.pdbx_seq_one_letter_code
_entity_poly.pdbx_strand_id
1 'polypeptide(L)'
;MSSFLSILAMIAVLGLLIVVHELGHFLAARWQGIHVNRFSIGFGPALWTYQGPETEYALRSVPLGGYVGFPDDDPDTDLDPRDPDLLKNRPILDRVIVISAGVIANLIFAYALLVVQIGAVGVAEVEYQSGVLVPQVATEISSAAAQAGIKAGDIVLRVNDRPLGTGEAARTFLMETIQHSPNQPLEFHIQRAEQKLDLIVTPRVTAEGKTLIGVQLLPNGKMIRRVPTHLGEIFTAAATDFERIVRLMAQTFGQLIGNFRETASQVAGPVGIVA
;
A
#
# COMPACT_ATOMS: atom_id res chain seq x y z
N MET A 1 -22.62 12.77 -1.46
CA MET A 1 -22.45 11.93 -2.67
C MET A 1 -21.12 11.18 -2.69
N SER A 2 -20.04 11.79 -2.24
CA SER A 2 -18.69 11.13 -2.19
C SER A 2 -18.64 9.87 -1.32
N SER A 3 -19.20 9.90 -0.09
CA SER A 3 -19.17 8.76 0.83
C SER A 3 -19.95 7.53 0.32
N PHE A 4 -21.09 7.73 -0.34
CA PHE A 4 -21.86 6.63 -0.91
C PHE A 4 -21.10 5.94 -2.06
N LEU A 5 -20.49 6.72 -2.96
CA LEU A 5 -19.69 6.17 -4.06
C LEU A 5 -18.44 5.43 -3.53
N SER A 6 -17.83 5.94 -2.47
CA SER A 6 -16.69 5.27 -1.83
C SER A 6 -17.08 3.92 -1.22
N ILE A 7 -18.22 3.85 -0.53
CA ILE A 7 -18.75 2.59 0.02
C ILE A 7 -19.06 1.59 -1.10
N LEU A 8 -19.71 2.04 -2.17
CA LEU A 8 -20.02 1.19 -3.31
C LEU A 8 -18.75 0.66 -4.00
N ALA A 9 -17.75 1.53 -4.18
CA ALA A 9 -16.45 1.14 -4.73
C ALA A 9 -15.74 0.11 -3.83
N MET A 10 -15.76 0.30 -2.51
CA MET A 10 -15.20 -0.65 -1.55
C MET A 10 -15.87 -2.02 -1.67
N ILE A 11 -17.20 -2.07 -1.71
CA ILE A 11 -17.95 -3.33 -1.86
C ILE A 11 -17.60 -4.00 -3.20
N ALA A 12 -17.52 -3.22 -4.29
CA ALA A 12 -17.16 -3.76 -5.59
C ALA A 12 -15.76 -4.35 -5.63
N VAL A 13 -14.76 -3.67 -5.02
CA VAL A 13 -13.39 -4.17 -4.93
C VAL A 13 -13.31 -5.43 -4.08
N LEU A 14 -13.96 -5.44 -2.91
CA LEU A 14 -14.01 -6.63 -2.05
C LEU A 14 -14.69 -7.80 -2.77
N GLY A 15 -15.83 -7.56 -3.44
CA GLY A 15 -16.51 -8.59 -4.23
C GLY A 15 -15.62 -9.15 -5.33
N LEU A 16 -14.89 -8.30 -6.04
CA LEU A 16 -13.96 -8.74 -7.09
C LEU A 16 -12.82 -9.59 -6.53
N LEU A 17 -12.22 -9.19 -5.39
CA LEU A 17 -11.17 -9.97 -4.73
C LEU A 17 -11.66 -11.33 -4.26
N ILE A 18 -12.90 -11.41 -3.77
CA ILE A 18 -13.53 -12.67 -3.38
C ILE A 18 -13.73 -13.57 -4.61
N VAL A 19 -14.25 -13.03 -5.71
CA VAL A 19 -14.42 -13.81 -6.96
C VAL A 19 -13.08 -14.38 -7.44
N VAL A 20 -12.02 -13.58 -7.44
CA VAL A 20 -10.68 -14.03 -7.84
C VAL A 20 -10.15 -15.11 -6.88
N HIS A 21 -10.39 -14.94 -5.59
CA HIS A 21 -9.99 -15.91 -4.55
C HIS A 21 -10.65 -17.27 -4.75
N GLU A 22 -11.98 -17.29 -4.86
CA GLU A 22 -12.75 -18.51 -5.07
C GLU A 22 -12.41 -19.18 -6.41
N LEU A 23 -12.21 -18.35 -7.45
CA LEU A 23 -11.78 -18.83 -8.76
C LEU A 23 -10.40 -19.51 -8.68
N GLY A 24 -9.50 -19.01 -7.83
CA GLY A 24 -8.21 -19.64 -7.56
C GLY A 24 -8.36 -21.07 -7.05
N HIS A 25 -9.18 -21.28 -6.02
CA HIS A 25 -9.47 -22.60 -5.47
C HIS A 25 -10.11 -23.53 -6.52
N PHE A 26 -11.13 -23.01 -7.20
CA PHE A 26 -11.85 -23.74 -8.23
C PHE A 26 -10.93 -24.22 -9.36
N LEU A 27 -10.13 -23.31 -9.93
CA LEU A 27 -9.22 -23.64 -11.04
C LEU A 27 -8.13 -24.63 -10.60
N ALA A 28 -7.58 -24.47 -9.39
CA ALA A 28 -6.56 -25.37 -8.87
C ALA A 28 -7.11 -26.79 -8.65
N ALA A 29 -8.33 -26.91 -8.13
CA ALA A 29 -9.00 -28.20 -7.94
C ALA A 29 -9.29 -28.85 -9.31
N ARG A 30 -9.90 -28.11 -10.24
CA ARG A 30 -10.22 -28.62 -11.58
C ARG A 30 -8.99 -29.02 -12.39
N TRP A 31 -7.91 -28.26 -12.29
CA TRP A 31 -6.65 -28.59 -12.96
C TRP A 31 -6.04 -29.90 -12.47
N GLN A 32 -6.26 -30.24 -11.21
CA GLN A 32 -5.80 -31.51 -10.61
C GLN A 32 -6.81 -32.66 -10.78
N GLY A 33 -7.95 -32.42 -11.46
CA GLY A 33 -8.99 -33.44 -11.64
C GLY A 33 -9.81 -33.72 -10.37
N ILE A 34 -9.77 -32.80 -9.39
CA ILE A 34 -10.55 -32.94 -8.17
C ILE A 34 -12.00 -32.52 -8.44
N HIS A 35 -12.94 -33.31 -7.96
CA HIS A 35 -14.37 -33.01 -8.07
C HIS A 35 -14.76 -31.76 -7.34
N VAL A 36 -15.47 -30.87 -8.03
CA VAL A 36 -16.05 -29.63 -7.47
C VAL A 36 -17.54 -29.62 -7.80
N ASN A 37 -18.40 -29.76 -6.80
CA ASN A 37 -19.85 -29.79 -6.98
C ASN A 37 -20.50 -28.43 -6.98
N ARG A 38 -19.90 -27.39 -6.36
CA ARG A 38 -20.47 -26.04 -6.30
C ARG A 38 -19.40 -24.96 -6.44
N PHE A 39 -19.73 -23.91 -7.20
CA PHE A 39 -18.98 -22.67 -7.26
C PHE A 39 -19.97 -21.50 -7.04
N SER A 40 -19.87 -20.83 -5.91
CA SER A 40 -20.83 -19.80 -5.51
C SER A 40 -20.16 -18.50 -5.20
N ILE A 41 -20.69 -17.41 -5.76
CA ILE A 41 -20.31 -16.03 -5.43
C ILE A 41 -21.44 -15.44 -4.57
N GLY A 42 -21.07 -14.99 -3.38
CA GLY A 42 -22.01 -14.46 -2.40
C GLY A 42 -22.63 -15.52 -1.49
N PHE A 43 -23.45 -15.06 -0.56
CA PHE A 43 -24.23 -15.86 0.38
C PHE A 43 -25.72 -15.57 0.28
N GLY A 44 -26.55 -16.34 0.98
CA GLY A 44 -28.00 -16.17 1.02
C GLY A 44 -28.71 -16.80 -0.17
N PRO A 45 -29.97 -16.38 -0.48
CA PRO A 45 -30.75 -16.92 -1.58
C PRO A 45 -30.07 -16.74 -2.92
N ALA A 46 -30.14 -17.78 -3.78
CA ALA A 46 -29.60 -17.71 -5.12
C ALA A 46 -30.44 -16.75 -5.99
N LEU A 47 -29.78 -15.79 -6.63
CA LEU A 47 -30.38 -14.90 -7.64
C LEU A 47 -30.32 -15.55 -9.02
N TRP A 48 -29.28 -16.34 -9.26
CA TRP A 48 -29.06 -17.06 -10.49
C TRP A 48 -28.29 -18.35 -10.22
N THR A 49 -28.69 -19.44 -10.88
CA THR A 49 -28.02 -20.72 -10.84
C THR A 49 -27.89 -21.30 -12.24
N TYR A 50 -26.78 -21.95 -12.48
CA TYR A 50 -26.55 -22.70 -13.70
C TYR A 50 -25.94 -24.07 -13.35
N GLN A 51 -26.64 -25.15 -13.74
CA GLN A 51 -26.13 -26.50 -13.53
C GLN A 51 -25.24 -26.89 -14.72
N GLY A 52 -23.94 -26.95 -14.45
CA GLY A 52 -22.98 -27.54 -15.39
C GLY A 52 -22.96 -29.07 -15.30
N PRO A 53 -22.10 -29.72 -16.07
CA PRO A 53 -22.01 -31.22 -16.07
C PRO A 53 -21.63 -31.79 -14.70
N GLU A 54 -20.80 -31.10 -13.94
CA GLU A 54 -20.28 -31.55 -12.64
C GLU A 54 -20.46 -30.50 -11.56
N THR A 55 -20.53 -29.21 -11.91
CA THR A 55 -20.50 -28.10 -10.97
C THR A 55 -21.74 -27.24 -11.11
N GLU A 56 -22.44 -26.98 -10.02
CA GLU A 56 -23.44 -25.93 -9.92
C GLU A 56 -22.75 -24.56 -9.75
N TYR A 57 -23.05 -23.62 -10.62
CA TYR A 57 -22.60 -22.23 -10.52
C TYR A 57 -23.72 -21.37 -9.98
N ALA A 58 -23.46 -20.58 -8.93
CA ALA A 58 -24.47 -19.74 -8.32
C ALA A 58 -23.98 -18.33 -8.06
N LEU A 59 -24.86 -17.35 -8.33
CA LEU A 59 -24.75 -15.97 -7.86
C LEU A 59 -25.80 -15.75 -6.79
N ARG A 60 -25.40 -15.27 -5.61
CA ARG A 60 -26.26 -15.10 -4.45
C ARG A 60 -26.45 -13.62 -4.08
N SER A 61 -27.48 -13.35 -3.30
CA SER A 61 -27.96 -11.99 -3.02
C SER A 61 -27.02 -11.14 -2.17
N VAL A 62 -26.18 -11.74 -1.34
CA VAL A 62 -25.24 -11.02 -0.46
C VAL A 62 -23.81 -11.15 -1.03
N PRO A 63 -23.25 -10.09 -1.66
CA PRO A 63 -21.98 -10.17 -2.37
C PRO A 63 -20.75 -10.10 -1.43
N LEU A 64 -20.88 -10.58 -0.20
CA LEU A 64 -19.83 -10.58 0.82
C LEU A 64 -19.38 -12.02 1.08
N GLY A 65 -18.55 -12.56 0.18
CA GLY A 65 -18.03 -13.91 0.28
C GLY A 65 -18.31 -14.75 -0.94
N GLY A 66 -17.91 -15.99 -0.87
CA GLY A 66 -18.12 -17.05 -1.86
C GLY A 66 -17.69 -18.36 -1.28
N TYR A 67 -17.87 -19.44 -2.02
CA TYR A 67 -17.31 -20.74 -1.65
C TYR A 67 -17.18 -21.67 -2.86
N VAL A 68 -16.18 -22.52 -2.77
CA VAL A 68 -16.03 -23.69 -3.63
C VAL A 68 -16.46 -24.89 -2.81
N GLY A 69 -17.53 -25.57 -3.26
CA GLY A 69 -18.04 -26.79 -2.61
C GLY A 69 -17.36 -28.02 -3.18
N PHE A 70 -16.98 -28.92 -2.30
CA PHE A 70 -16.45 -30.23 -2.65
C PHE A 70 -17.49 -31.30 -2.27
N PRO A 71 -17.61 -32.41 -3.04
CA PRO A 71 -18.50 -33.51 -2.68
C PRO A 71 -18.19 -34.13 -1.31
N ASP A 72 -16.96 -33.93 -0.81
CA ASP A 72 -16.54 -34.42 0.50
C ASP A 72 -17.41 -33.87 1.65
N ASP A 73 -17.92 -32.65 1.48
CA ASP A 73 -18.71 -31.93 2.47
C ASP A 73 -20.23 -32.03 2.19
N ASP A 74 -20.62 -32.79 1.15
CA ASP A 74 -22.02 -32.96 0.75
C ASP A 74 -22.54 -34.31 1.21
N PRO A 75 -23.46 -34.38 2.19
CA PRO A 75 -24.02 -35.62 2.68
C PRO A 75 -24.88 -36.39 1.64
N ASP A 76 -25.35 -35.66 0.61
CA ASP A 76 -26.22 -36.20 -0.43
C ASP A 76 -25.40 -36.61 -1.68
N THR A 77 -24.07 -36.71 -1.59
CA THR A 77 -23.23 -37.14 -2.71
C THR A 77 -23.37 -38.62 -2.98
N ASP A 78 -23.55 -38.99 -4.25
CA ASP A 78 -23.58 -40.38 -4.73
C ASP A 78 -22.17 -40.96 -5.01
N LEU A 79 -21.08 -40.18 -4.80
CA LEU A 79 -19.72 -40.62 -5.07
C LEU A 79 -19.23 -41.62 -4.00
N ASP A 80 -18.42 -42.59 -4.44
CA ASP A 80 -17.77 -43.53 -3.51
C ASP A 80 -16.86 -42.74 -2.54
N PRO A 81 -17.00 -42.93 -1.23
CA PRO A 81 -16.12 -42.28 -0.23
C PRO A 81 -14.61 -42.55 -0.43
N ARG A 82 -14.25 -43.55 -1.24
CA ARG A 82 -12.88 -43.94 -1.61
C ARG A 82 -12.45 -43.41 -2.98
N ASP A 83 -13.30 -42.63 -3.64
CA ASP A 83 -12.96 -42.05 -4.93
C ASP A 83 -11.66 -41.25 -4.81
N PRO A 84 -10.63 -41.53 -5.64
CA PRO A 84 -9.34 -40.86 -5.58
C PRO A 84 -9.43 -39.39 -5.95
N ASP A 85 -10.49 -38.95 -6.63
CA ASP A 85 -10.68 -37.55 -7.07
C ASP A 85 -11.43 -36.71 -6.06
N LEU A 86 -11.81 -37.27 -4.90
CA LEU A 86 -12.26 -36.47 -3.74
C LEU A 86 -11.07 -35.77 -3.07
N LEU A 87 -11.26 -34.51 -2.66
CA LEU A 87 -10.20 -33.69 -2.07
C LEU A 87 -9.58 -34.35 -0.82
N LYS A 88 -10.39 -35.01 0.03
CA LYS A 88 -9.92 -35.73 1.24
C LYS A 88 -8.99 -36.88 0.95
N ASN A 89 -9.16 -37.55 -0.23
CA ASN A 89 -8.39 -38.70 -0.62
C ASN A 89 -7.12 -38.35 -1.41
N ARG A 90 -6.98 -37.06 -1.79
CA ARG A 90 -5.80 -36.56 -2.51
C ARG A 90 -4.55 -36.53 -1.63
N PRO A 91 -3.35 -36.65 -2.23
CA PRO A 91 -2.10 -36.40 -1.55
C PRO A 91 -2.08 -35.02 -0.83
N ILE A 92 -1.31 -34.92 0.24
CA ILE A 92 -1.21 -33.68 1.03
C ILE A 92 -0.82 -32.49 0.14
N LEU A 93 0.08 -32.68 -0.82
CA LEU A 93 0.54 -31.61 -1.72
C LEU A 93 -0.61 -31.04 -2.56
N ASP A 94 -1.46 -31.91 -3.13
CA ASP A 94 -2.61 -31.50 -3.94
C ASP A 94 -3.58 -30.64 -3.10
N ARG A 95 -3.85 -31.08 -1.88
CA ARG A 95 -4.69 -30.31 -0.93
C ARG A 95 -4.08 -28.95 -0.56
N VAL A 96 -2.76 -28.90 -0.33
CA VAL A 96 -2.05 -27.64 -0.05
C VAL A 96 -2.13 -26.69 -1.24
N ILE A 97 -1.98 -27.20 -2.48
CA ILE A 97 -2.13 -26.41 -3.69
C ILE A 97 -3.54 -25.80 -3.76
N VAL A 98 -4.58 -26.61 -3.57
CA VAL A 98 -5.97 -26.11 -3.60
C VAL A 98 -6.20 -25.06 -2.51
N ILE A 99 -5.79 -25.33 -1.25
CA ILE A 99 -6.01 -24.44 -0.12
C ILE A 99 -5.26 -23.11 -0.29
N SER A 100 -4.07 -23.13 -0.87
CA SER A 100 -3.28 -21.90 -1.07
C SER A 100 -3.66 -21.12 -2.33
N ALA A 101 -4.35 -21.77 -3.28
CA ALA A 101 -4.62 -21.21 -4.61
C ALA A 101 -5.43 -19.91 -4.59
N GLY A 102 -6.37 -19.75 -3.64
CA GLY A 102 -7.13 -18.51 -3.51
C GLY A 102 -6.24 -17.31 -3.18
N VAL A 103 -5.33 -17.48 -2.22
CA VAL A 103 -4.36 -16.41 -1.86
C VAL A 103 -3.41 -16.13 -3.01
N ILE A 104 -2.89 -17.18 -3.67
CA ILE A 104 -2.00 -17.05 -4.82
C ILE A 104 -2.70 -16.33 -5.97
N ALA A 105 -3.96 -16.65 -6.25
CA ALA A 105 -4.76 -15.97 -7.27
C ALA A 105 -4.90 -14.46 -6.97
N ASN A 106 -5.16 -14.09 -5.72
CA ASN A 106 -5.24 -12.68 -5.32
C ASN A 106 -3.89 -11.96 -5.48
N LEU A 107 -2.75 -12.60 -5.17
CA LEU A 107 -1.43 -12.01 -5.37
C LEU A 107 -1.12 -11.82 -6.86
N ILE A 108 -1.43 -12.81 -7.70
CA ILE A 108 -1.29 -12.70 -9.16
C ILE A 108 -2.18 -11.57 -9.70
N PHE A 109 -3.42 -11.49 -9.22
CA PHE A 109 -4.35 -10.45 -9.63
C PHE A 109 -3.87 -9.05 -9.20
N ALA A 110 -3.36 -8.89 -7.96
CA ALA A 110 -2.78 -7.64 -7.50
C ALA A 110 -1.59 -7.20 -8.37
N TYR A 111 -0.70 -8.13 -8.73
CA TYR A 111 0.39 -7.86 -9.65
C TYR A 111 -0.11 -7.44 -11.04
N ALA A 112 -1.11 -8.15 -11.58
CA ALA A 112 -1.71 -7.81 -12.87
C ALA A 112 -2.34 -6.40 -12.85
N LEU A 113 -3.00 -6.02 -11.75
CA LEU A 113 -3.53 -4.66 -11.59
C LEU A 113 -2.42 -3.60 -11.60
N LEU A 114 -1.28 -3.85 -10.95
CA LEU A 114 -0.13 -2.94 -11.01
C LEU A 114 0.42 -2.80 -12.43
N VAL A 115 0.52 -3.91 -13.17
CA VAL A 115 0.92 -3.88 -14.59
C VAL A 115 -0.02 -3.00 -15.41
N VAL A 116 -1.35 -3.19 -15.26
CA VAL A 116 -2.35 -2.37 -15.96
C VAL A 116 -2.27 -0.90 -15.54
N GLN A 117 -2.15 -0.63 -14.24
CA GLN A 117 -2.03 0.73 -13.70
C GLN A 117 -0.79 1.44 -14.27
N ILE A 118 0.38 0.80 -14.23
CA ILE A 118 1.63 1.39 -14.73
C ILE A 118 1.56 1.58 -16.24
N GLY A 119 0.99 0.64 -16.98
CA GLY A 119 0.80 0.77 -18.43
C GLY A 119 -0.14 1.90 -18.82
N ALA A 120 -1.21 2.13 -18.04
CA ALA A 120 -2.22 3.16 -18.32
C ALA A 120 -1.85 4.55 -17.78
N VAL A 121 -1.22 4.63 -16.61
CA VAL A 121 -1.02 5.89 -15.87
C VAL A 121 0.45 6.31 -15.82
N GLY A 122 1.37 5.39 -16.08
CA GLY A 122 2.81 5.59 -15.99
C GLY A 122 3.41 5.28 -14.62
N VAL A 123 4.74 5.28 -14.59
CA VAL A 123 5.54 5.09 -13.38
C VAL A 123 5.54 6.38 -12.58
N ALA A 124 5.22 6.28 -11.27
CA ALA A 124 5.36 7.40 -10.36
C ALA A 124 6.84 7.62 -10.04
N GLU A 125 7.34 8.82 -10.31
CA GLU A 125 8.73 9.20 -10.08
C GLU A 125 8.77 10.56 -9.37
N VAL A 126 9.77 10.77 -8.50
CA VAL A 126 9.98 12.06 -7.87
C VAL A 126 11.05 12.81 -8.64
N GLU A 127 10.64 13.87 -9.32
CA GLU A 127 11.56 14.83 -9.92
C GLU A 127 12.07 15.77 -8.85
N TYR A 128 13.31 15.58 -8.43
CA TYR A 128 13.92 16.43 -7.41
C TYR A 128 14.29 17.79 -7.96
N GLN A 129 13.85 18.82 -7.25
CA GLN A 129 14.21 20.21 -7.49
C GLN A 129 15.22 20.69 -6.44
N SER A 130 15.88 21.83 -6.71
CA SER A 130 16.84 22.40 -5.77
C SER A 130 16.16 22.80 -4.46
N GLY A 131 16.88 22.56 -3.35
CA GLY A 131 16.45 22.96 -2.03
C GLY A 131 15.82 21.84 -1.19
N VAL A 132 15.43 22.20 0.02
CA VAL A 132 14.84 21.31 1.02
C VAL A 132 13.50 21.90 1.46
N LEU A 133 12.44 21.11 1.33
CA LEU A 133 11.09 21.46 1.72
C LEU A 133 10.93 21.31 3.24
N VAL A 134 10.26 22.28 3.86
CA VAL A 134 9.81 22.25 5.25
C VAL A 134 8.31 21.93 5.28
N PRO A 135 7.88 20.66 5.36
CA PRO A 135 6.46 20.30 5.34
C PRO A 135 5.75 20.69 6.64
N GLN A 136 6.49 20.67 7.76
CA GLN A 136 5.94 20.97 9.08
C GLN A 136 6.98 21.70 9.93
N VAL A 137 6.48 22.65 10.73
CA VAL A 137 7.22 23.32 11.79
C VAL A 137 6.63 22.85 13.11
N ALA A 138 7.49 22.53 14.09
CA ALA A 138 7.02 22.13 15.41
C ALA A 138 6.11 23.21 16.01
N THR A 139 4.96 22.81 16.51
CA THR A 139 3.90 23.70 17.04
C THR A 139 4.30 24.35 18.37
N GLU A 140 5.40 23.91 18.97
CA GLU A 140 5.94 24.55 20.15
C GLU A 140 6.43 25.96 19.78
N ILE A 141 5.78 26.97 20.37
CA ILE A 141 6.06 28.41 20.19
C ILE A 141 7.55 28.76 20.44
N SER A 142 8.29 27.83 21.06
CA SER A 142 9.71 27.98 21.41
C SER A 142 10.69 27.44 20.36
N SER A 143 10.22 26.84 19.24
CA SER A 143 11.14 26.31 18.23
C SER A 143 11.91 27.44 17.53
N ALA A 144 13.22 27.24 17.30
CA ALA A 144 14.08 28.23 16.65
C ALA A 144 13.55 28.64 15.26
N ALA A 145 13.01 27.68 14.51
CA ALA A 145 12.43 27.93 13.19
C ALA A 145 11.17 28.79 13.26
N ALA A 146 10.26 28.51 14.21
CA ALA A 146 9.05 29.33 14.39
C ALA A 146 9.38 30.77 14.79
N GLN A 147 10.36 30.97 15.68
CA GLN A 147 10.84 32.28 16.07
C GLN A 147 11.49 33.07 14.93
N ALA A 148 12.21 32.35 14.03
CA ALA A 148 12.80 32.93 12.83
C ALA A 148 11.75 33.23 11.74
N GLY A 149 10.50 32.76 11.90
CA GLY A 149 9.43 32.97 10.95
C GLY A 149 9.37 31.94 9.81
N ILE A 150 10.02 30.80 9.95
CA ILE A 150 9.85 29.66 9.01
C ILE A 150 8.42 29.12 9.13
N LYS A 151 7.83 28.78 7.99
CA LYS A 151 6.47 28.26 7.89
C LYS A 151 6.45 26.93 7.12
N ALA A 152 5.42 26.14 7.36
CA ALA A 152 5.15 24.96 6.53
C ALA A 152 4.97 25.37 5.06
N GLY A 153 5.59 24.63 4.17
CA GLY A 153 5.63 24.92 2.73
C GLY A 153 6.83 25.74 2.26
N ASP A 154 7.68 26.23 3.17
CA ASP A 154 8.90 26.92 2.79
C ASP A 154 9.90 25.94 2.17
N ILE A 155 10.64 26.40 1.17
CA ILE A 155 11.73 25.66 0.55
C ILE A 155 13.04 26.38 0.84
N VAL A 156 13.94 25.74 1.60
CA VAL A 156 15.28 26.28 1.87
C VAL A 156 16.15 26.04 0.64
N LEU A 157 16.57 27.11 -0.03
CA LEU A 157 17.40 27.06 -1.24
C LEU A 157 18.90 27.15 -0.96
N ARG A 158 19.28 27.91 0.09
CA ARG A 158 20.68 28.11 0.51
C ARG A 158 20.74 28.20 2.03
N VAL A 159 21.86 27.77 2.58
CA VAL A 159 22.22 28.03 3.99
C VAL A 159 23.55 28.74 4.00
N ASN A 160 23.61 29.92 4.62
CA ASN A 160 24.70 30.88 4.49
C ASN A 160 24.97 31.12 2.97
N ASP A 161 26.22 31.16 2.54
CA ASP A 161 26.57 31.34 1.13
C ASP A 161 26.48 30.06 0.28
N ARG A 162 26.10 28.91 0.87
CA ARG A 162 26.16 27.62 0.18
C ARG A 162 24.77 27.21 -0.35
N PRO A 163 24.60 27.05 -1.67
CA PRO A 163 23.35 26.56 -2.24
C PRO A 163 23.13 25.09 -1.89
N LEU A 164 21.89 24.74 -1.61
CA LEU A 164 21.46 23.35 -1.44
C LEU A 164 21.24 22.74 -2.82
N GLY A 165 21.79 21.54 -3.03
CA GLY A 165 21.57 20.77 -4.23
C GLY A 165 20.14 20.19 -4.30
N THR A 166 20.02 19.01 -4.87
CA THR A 166 18.74 18.33 -5.06
C THR A 166 18.70 17.01 -4.25
N GLY A 167 17.50 16.55 -3.92
CA GLY A 167 17.25 15.23 -3.36
C GLY A 167 17.75 15.04 -1.92
N GLU A 168 18.01 13.79 -1.55
CA GLU A 168 18.44 13.43 -0.19
C GLU A 168 19.79 14.04 0.21
N ALA A 169 20.69 14.25 -0.73
CA ALA A 169 21.97 14.88 -0.46
C ALA A 169 21.80 16.32 0.07
N ALA A 170 20.86 17.10 -0.51
CA ALA A 170 20.54 18.44 -0.05
C ALA A 170 19.97 18.43 1.37
N ARG A 171 19.05 17.51 1.66
CA ARG A 171 18.45 17.31 2.98
C ARG A 171 19.51 16.95 4.03
N THR A 172 20.34 15.96 3.72
CA THR A 172 21.42 15.50 4.62
C THR A 172 22.40 16.63 4.92
N PHE A 173 22.83 17.36 3.88
CA PHE A 173 23.73 18.50 4.05
C PHE A 173 23.15 19.60 4.95
N LEU A 174 21.87 19.96 4.75
CA LEU A 174 21.19 20.96 5.59
C LEU A 174 21.07 20.45 7.04
N MET A 175 20.72 19.20 7.23
CA MET A 175 20.61 18.60 8.56
C MET A 175 21.94 18.57 9.29
N GLU A 176 23.04 18.18 8.62
CA GLU A 176 24.38 18.21 9.18
C GLU A 176 24.84 19.62 9.51
N THR A 177 24.56 20.61 8.64
CA THR A 177 24.88 22.02 8.90
C THR A 177 24.19 22.52 10.17
N ILE A 178 22.89 22.19 10.35
CA ILE A 178 22.15 22.53 11.56
C ILE A 178 22.77 21.87 12.79
N GLN A 179 23.08 20.57 12.73
CA GLN A 179 23.64 19.80 13.85
C GLN A 179 25.02 20.30 14.28
N HIS A 180 25.84 20.77 13.35
CA HIS A 180 27.19 21.27 13.63
C HIS A 180 27.25 22.77 14.00
N SER A 181 26.10 23.45 14.10
CA SER A 181 26.04 24.89 14.42
C SER A 181 25.22 25.16 15.69
N PRO A 182 25.56 24.58 16.85
CA PRO A 182 24.83 24.80 18.09
C PRO A 182 24.93 26.27 18.52
N ASN A 183 23.79 26.91 18.74
CA ASN A 183 23.64 28.31 19.14
C ASN A 183 24.34 29.33 18.21
N GLN A 184 24.68 28.94 16.97
CA GLN A 184 25.24 29.83 15.96
C GLN A 184 24.15 30.25 14.98
N PRO A 185 24.03 31.53 14.61
CA PRO A 185 23.06 31.98 13.64
C PRO A 185 23.41 31.45 12.24
N LEU A 186 22.44 30.83 11.58
CA LEU A 186 22.51 30.39 10.20
C LEU A 186 21.58 31.26 9.35
N GLU A 187 22.06 31.75 8.23
CA GLU A 187 21.27 32.49 7.27
C GLU A 187 20.61 31.54 6.31
N PHE A 188 19.28 31.48 6.30
CA PHE A 188 18.47 30.66 5.41
C PHE A 188 17.86 31.54 4.33
N HIS A 189 18.21 31.26 3.07
CA HIS A 189 17.53 31.83 1.92
C HIS A 189 16.42 30.88 1.52
N ILE A 190 15.20 31.28 1.76
CA ILE A 190 14.02 30.45 1.54
C ILE A 190 13.17 30.98 0.37
N GLN A 191 12.44 30.08 -0.26
CA GLN A 191 11.34 30.39 -1.16
C GLN A 191 10.03 30.04 -0.48
N ARG A 192 9.14 31.05 -0.36
CA ARG A 192 7.77 30.90 0.14
C ARG A 192 6.81 31.28 -0.98
N ALA A 193 6.17 30.30 -1.59
CA ALA A 193 5.45 30.48 -2.84
C ALA A 193 6.36 31.10 -3.92
N GLU A 194 6.08 32.33 -4.36
CA GLU A 194 6.90 33.05 -5.35
C GLU A 194 7.89 34.06 -4.74
N GLN A 195 7.89 34.21 -3.42
CA GLN A 195 8.74 35.21 -2.73
C GLN A 195 10.01 34.52 -2.20
N LYS A 196 11.13 35.25 -2.33
CA LYS A 196 12.40 34.86 -1.70
C LYS A 196 12.56 35.69 -0.43
N LEU A 197 12.93 35.05 0.66
CA LEU A 197 13.08 35.63 1.98
C LEU A 197 14.39 35.15 2.59
N ASP A 198 15.03 36.04 3.34
CA ASP A 198 16.23 35.72 4.09
C ASP A 198 15.87 35.74 5.59
N LEU A 199 16.12 34.62 6.26
CA LEU A 199 15.78 34.42 7.65
C LEU A 199 17.02 33.95 8.43
N ILE A 200 17.21 34.49 9.61
CA ILE A 200 18.27 34.06 10.50
C ILE A 200 17.69 33.08 11.51
N VAL A 201 18.20 31.85 11.48
CA VAL A 201 17.76 30.75 12.34
C VAL A 201 18.92 30.35 13.25
N THR A 202 18.72 30.35 14.56
CA THR A 202 19.74 29.94 15.53
C THR A 202 19.34 28.56 16.11
N PRO A 203 20.01 27.46 15.70
CA PRO A 203 19.74 26.14 16.23
C PRO A 203 19.94 26.05 17.73
N ARG A 204 19.11 25.29 18.44
CA ARG A 204 19.18 25.12 19.90
C ARG A 204 19.56 23.69 20.25
N VAL A 205 20.31 23.57 21.34
CA VAL A 205 20.63 22.26 21.92
C VAL A 205 19.48 21.85 22.83
N THR A 206 18.91 20.68 22.59
CA THR A 206 17.87 20.08 23.43
C THR A 206 18.47 19.52 24.72
N ALA A 207 17.62 19.20 25.70
CA ALA A 207 18.04 18.54 26.94
C ALA A 207 18.74 17.19 26.72
N GLU A 208 18.48 16.55 25.55
CA GLU A 208 19.11 15.30 25.11
C GLU A 208 20.44 15.52 24.36
N GLY A 209 20.95 16.76 24.27
CA GLY A 209 22.19 17.09 23.58
C GLY A 209 22.09 17.16 22.05
N LYS A 210 20.90 17.11 21.46
CA LYS A 210 20.70 17.24 20.01
C LYS A 210 20.51 18.69 19.60
N THR A 211 21.18 19.12 18.53
CA THR A 211 21.03 20.45 17.96
C THR A 211 19.92 20.44 16.92
N LEU A 212 18.84 21.18 17.15
CA LEU A 212 17.64 21.18 16.31
C LEU A 212 17.13 22.63 16.10
N ILE A 213 16.35 22.80 15.02
CA ILE A 213 15.59 24.05 14.77
C ILE A 213 14.07 23.85 14.91
N GLY A 214 13.60 22.60 15.06
CA GLY A 214 12.18 22.28 15.25
C GLY A 214 11.38 22.27 13.94
N VAL A 215 11.93 21.68 12.89
CA VAL A 215 11.23 21.46 11.60
C VAL A 215 11.41 20.02 11.12
N GLN A 216 10.47 19.57 10.34
CA GLN A 216 10.66 18.40 9.49
C GLN A 216 11.31 18.85 8.18
N LEU A 217 12.29 18.08 7.68
CA LEU A 217 12.99 18.37 6.43
C LEU A 217 12.75 17.23 5.44
N LEU A 218 12.26 17.56 4.26
CA LEU A 218 12.13 16.62 3.13
C LEU A 218 12.86 17.15 1.90
N PRO A 219 13.39 16.30 1.04
CA PRO A 219 13.89 16.74 -0.26
C PRO A 219 12.80 17.49 -1.02
N ASN A 220 13.16 18.63 -1.65
CA ASN A 220 12.24 19.32 -2.54
C ASN A 220 12.05 18.50 -3.81
N GLY A 221 10.82 18.06 -4.07
CA GLY A 221 10.53 17.24 -5.23
C GLY A 221 9.05 17.28 -5.60
N LYS A 222 8.80 17.10 -6.88
CA LYS A 222 7.45 17.02 -7.44
C LYS A 222 7.20 15.60 -7.92
N MET A 223 6.07 15.04 -7.52
CA MET A 223 5.63 13.75 -8.06
C MET A 223 5.24 13.94 -9.53
N ILE A 224 5.91 13.24 -10.41
CA ILE A 224 5.61 13.21 -11.85
C ILE A 224 5.21 11.79 -12.26
N ARG A 225 4.54 11.69 -13.40
CA ARG A 225 4.21 10.42 -14.03
C ARG A 225 4.98 10.32 -15.34
N ARG A 226 5.92 9.37 -15.42
CA ARG A 226 6.69 9.10 -16.62
C ARG A 226 6.09 7.91 -17.35
N VAL A 227 5.84 8.07 -18.65
CA VAL A 227 5.37 6.96 -19.49
C VAL A 227 6.51 5.95 -19.66
N PRO A 228 6.26 4.65 -19.44
CA PRO A 228 7.26 3.60 -19.68
C PRO A 228 7.70 3.58 -21.13
N THR A 229 8.99 3.33 -21.36
CA THR A 229 9.57 3.36 -22.70
C THR A 229 9.37 2.05 -23.48
N HIS A 230 9.16 0.95 -22.77
CA HIS A 230 8.92 -0.38 -23.34
C HIS A 230 8.15 -1.29 -22.38
N LEU A 231 7.54 -2.35 -22.91
CA LEU A 231 6.74 -3.29 -22.12
C LEU A 231 7.51 -3.91 -20.94
N GLY A 232 8.78 -4.27 -21.13
CA GLY A 232 9.60 -4.83 -20.06
C GLY A 232 9.72 -3.91 -18.84
N GLU A 233 9.75 -2.60 -19.04
CA GLU A 233 9.78 -1.62 -17.97
C GLU A 233 8.47 -1.64 -17.14
N ILE A 234 7.33 -1.87 -17.79
CA ILE A 234 6.04 -1.99 -17.09
C ILE A 234 6.08 -3.16 -16.10
N PHE A 235 6.54 -4.33 -16.56
CA PHE A 235 6.61 -5.52 -15.71
C PHE A 235 7.63 -5.38 -14.57
N THR A 236 8.80 -4.80 -14.86
CA THR A 236 9.83 -4.60 -13.82
C THR A 236 9.41 -3.55 -12.79
N ALA A 237 8.79 -2.46 -13.20
CA ALA A 237 8.24 -1.45 -12.29
C ALA A 237 7.11 -2.03 -11.43
N ALA A 238 6.20 -2.81 -12.04
CA ALA A 238 5.14 -3.50 -11.31
C ALA A 238 5.70 -4.50 -10.29
N ALA A 239 6.76 -5.25 -10.63
CA ALA A 239 7.42 -6.17 -9.72
C ALA A 239 8.06 -5.43 -8.53
N THR A 240 8.71 -4.30 -8.79
CA THR A 240 9.32 -3.45 -7.73
C THR A 240 8.25 -2.89 -6.79
N ASP A 241 7.16 -2.39 -7.33
CA ASP A 241 6.04 -1.86 -6.51
C ASP A 241 5.36 -2.99 -5.72
N PHE A 242 5.14 -4.14 -6.33
CA PHE A 242 4.58 -5.32 -5.68
C PHE A 242 5.46 -5.78 -4.51
N GLU A 243 6.77 -5.95 -4.74
CA GLU A 243 7.74 -6.32 -3.69
C GLU A 243 7.73 -5.29 -2.54
N ARG A 244 7.71 -4.00 -2.87
CA ARG A 244 7.64 -2.92 -1.87
C ARG A 244 6.38 -3.03 -1.01
N ILE A 245 5.21 -3.28 -1.63
CA ILE A 245 3.94 -3.44 -0.90
C ILE A 245 4.00 -4.67 0.01
N VAL A 246 4.44 -5.83 -0.50
CA VAL A 246 4.56 -7.06 0.30
C VAL A 246 5.53 -6.88 1.47
N ARG A 247 6.66 -6.22 1.25
CA ARG A 247 7.65 -5.92 2.30
C ARG A 247 7.07 -5.01 3.38
N LEU A 248 6.37 -3.93 2.99
CA LEU A 248 5.69 -3.02 3.93
C LEU A 248 4.63 -3.75 4.74
N MET A 249 3.81 -4.59 4.10
CA MET A 249 2.83 -5.42 4.80
C MET A 249 3.48 -6.34 5.82
N ALA A 250 4.55 -7.06 5.43
CA ALA A 250 5.28 -7.95 6.32
C ALA A 250 5.89 -7.19 7.52
N GLN A 251 6.45 -6.01 7.29
CA GLN A 251 6.99 -5.14 8.35
C GLN A 251 5.87 -4.67 9.31
N THR A 252 4.74 -4.22 8.78
CA THR A 252 3.60 -3.76 9.59
C THR A 252 3.03 -4.90 10.43
N PHE A 253 2.86 -6.10 9.87
CA PHE A 253 2.44 -7.27 10.63
C PHE A 253 3.47 -7.67 11.69
N GLY A 254 4.77 -7.62 11.37
CA GLY A 254 5.83 -7.86 12.34
C GLY A 254 5.78 -6.87 13.51
N GLN A 255 5.57 -5.59 13.27
CA GLN A 255 5.41 -4.56 14.29
C GLN A 255 4.12 -4.76 15.10
N LEU A 256 3.02 -5.13 14.45
CA LEU A 256 1.75 -5.40 15.11
C LEU A 256 1.87 -6.57 16.09
N ILE A 257 2.60 -7.63 15.75
CA ILE A 257 2.85 -8.77 16.64
C ILE A 257 3.79 -8.38 17.78
N GLY A 258 4.85 -7.59 17.49
CA GLY A 258 5.84 -7.17 18.49
C GLY A 258 5.33 -6.11 19.48
N ASN A 259 4.54 -5.14 19.02
CA ASN A 259 4.07 -3.98 19.78
C ASN A 259 2.56 -3.76 19.61
N PHE A 260 1.76 -4.78 19.89
CA PHE A 260 0.31 -4.78 19.61
C PHE A 260 -0.43 -3.55 20.16
N ARG A 261 -0.14 -3.14 21.41
CA ARG A 261 -0.83 -2.02 22.07
C ARG A 261 -0.58 -0.66 21.41
N GLU A 262 0.63 -0.42 20.91
CA GLU A 262 1.00 0.86 20.30
C GLU A 262 0.57 0.92 18.82
N THR A 263 0.67 -0.22 18.12
CA THR A 263 0.42 -0.27 16.68
C THR A 263 -1.07 -0.41 16.34
N ALA A 264 -1.87 -1.09 17.20
CA ALA A 264 -3.30 -1.27 16.97
C ALA A 264 -4.09 0.05 16.90
N SER A 265 -3.64 1.09 17.62
CA SER A 265 -4.25 2.42 17.57
C SER A 265 -3.99 3.18 16.27
N GLN A 266 -3.01 2.74 15.47
CA GLN A 266 -2.62 3.37 14.20
C GLN A 266 -3.21 2.66 12.97
N VAL A 267 -3.79 1.48 13.18
CA VAL A 267 -4.43 0.72 12.09
C VAL A 267 -5.83 1.25 11.85
N ALA A 268 -6.01 1.98 10.76
CA ALA A 268 -7.33 2.40 10.32
C ALA A 268 -8.13 1.19 9.86
N GLY A 269 -9.31 0.97 10.46
CA GLY A 269 -10.26 -0.03 9.98
C GLY A 269 -10.88 0.39 8.62
N PRO A 270 -11.70 -0.49 8.00
CA PRO A 270 -12.36 -0.19 6.71
C PRO A 270 -13.13 1.13 6.70
N VAL A 271 -13.66 1.57 7.84
CA VAL A 271 -14.37 2.85 7.99
C VAL A 271 -13.41 4.05 7.95
N GLY A 272 -12.18 3.90 8.45
CA GLY A 272 -11.17 4.96 8.41
C GLY A 272 -10.55 5.19 7.03
N ILE A 273 -10.76 4.26 6.08
CA ILE A 273 -10.29 4.41 4.68
C ILE A 273 -11.27 5.27 3.85
N VAL A 274 -12.51 5.38 4.32
CA VAL A 274 -13.61 6.07 3.60
C VAL A 274 -13.84 7.51 4.10
N ALA A 275 -13.27 7.85 5.25
CA ALA A 275 -13.33 9.19 5.84
C ALA A 275 -12.18 10.07 5.35
#